data_ab7122b3980f8841717e81456815bd8e
#
_entry.id   ab7122b3980f8841717e81456815bd8e
#
_cell.length_a   1.000
_cell.length_b   1.000
_cell.length_c   1.000
_cell.angle_alpha   90.00
_cell.angle_beta   90.00
_cell.angle_gamma   90.00
#
_symmetry.space_group_name_H-M   'P 1'
#
loop_
_entity.id
_entity.type
_entity.pdbx_description
1 polymer ?
#
loop_
_entity_poly.entity_id
_entity_poly.type
_entity_poly.pdbx_seq_one_letter_code
_entity_poly.pdbx_strand_id
1 'polypeptide(L)'
;MADTKKAKKTTETKINENKFAVIKIAGSQLKVSEGKEYEVKKLEGKKGDKIEVTDVLLISDGENTTLGTPVIEGAKVVLEITSQKKGDKIEGFKFSAKARYRKHFGARELVTKVLVKKI
;
A
#
# COMPACT_ATOMS: atom_id res chain seq x y z
N MET A 1 -27.41 -19.54 -16.51
CA MET A 1 -27.31 -19.11 -15.33
C MET A 1 -25.96 -18.80 -14.68
N ALA A 2 -24.94 -19.60 -14.87
CA ALA A 2 -23.63 -19.25 -14.36
C ALA A 2 -23.12 -17.94 -14.94
N ASP A 3 -23.49 -17.66 -16.17
CA ASP A 3 -23.07 -16.42 -16.82
C ASP A 3 -23.60 -15.18 -16.11
N THR A 4 -24.82 -15.27 -15.64
CA THR A 4 -25.42 -14.16 -14.92
C THR A 4 -24.63 -13.84 -13.66
N LYS A 5 -24.21 -14.87 -12.96
CA LYS A 5 -23.40 -14.67 -11.77
C LYS A 5 -22.06 -14.05 -12.09
N LYS A 6 -21.46 -14.47 -13.17
CA LYS A 6 -20.20 -13.90 -13.60
C LYS A 6 -20.34 -12.42 -13.92
N ALA A 7 -21.37 -12.07 -14.64
CA ALA A 7 -21.61 -10.68 -14.97
C ALA A 7 -21.78 -9.83 -13.71
N LYS A 8 -22.54 -10.35 -12.77
CA LYS A 8 -22.72 -9.66 -11.51
C LYS A 8 -21.43 -9.51 -10.76
N LYS A 9 -20.64 -10.56 -10.70
CA LYS A 9 -19.35 -10.53 -10.05
C LYS A 9 -18.43 -9.52 -10.72
N THR A 10 -18.42 -9.49 -12.02
CA THR A 10 -17.63 -8.52 -12.76
C THR A 10 -18.05 -7.11 -12.42
N THR A 11 -19.34 -6.88 -12.26
CA THR A 11 -19.83 -5.58 -11.89
C THR A 11 -19.36 -5.18 -10.50
N GLU A 12 -19.36 -6.11 -9.58
CA GLU A 12 -18.87 -5.86 -8.23
C GLU A 12 -17.39 -5.56 -8.21
N THR A 13 -16.65 -6.23 -9.04
CA THR A 13 -15.22 -5.99 -9.15
C THR A 13 -14.92 -4.77 -9.99
N LYS A 14 -15.93 -4.15 -10.51
CA LYS A 14 -15.77 -2.92 -11.23
C LYS A 14 -15.24 -1.87 -10.31
N ILE A 15 -13.98 -1.85 -10.23
CA ILE A 15 -13.26 -0.81 -9.53
C ILE A 15 -13.37 0.42 -10.39
N ASN A 16 -13.82 1.49 -9.79
CA ASN A 16 -13.77 2.75 -10.47
C ASN A 16 -12.29 3.14 -10.57
N GLU A 17 -11.71 2.88 -11.72
CA GLU A 17 -10.30 3.15 -11.93
C GLU A 17 -9.94 4.61 -11.75
N ASN A 18 -10.93 5.46 -11.88
CA ASN A 18 -10.73 6.88 -11.67
C ASN A 18 -10.80 7.29 -10.21
N LYS A 19 -11.26 6.37 -9.36
CA LYS A 19 -11.34 6.65 -7.94
C LYS A 19 -10.02 6.28 -7.26
N PHE A 20 -9.43 7.25 -6.62
CA PHE A 20 -8.20 7.02 -5.88
C PHE A 20 -8.15 7.95 -4.67
N ALA A 21 -7.26 7.63 -3.77
CA ALA A 21 -6.98 8.46 -2.61
C ALA A 21 -5.47 8.55 -2.41
N VAL A 22 -5.04 9.64 -1.83
CA VAL A 22 -3.67 9.78 -1.37
C VAL A 22 -3.71 9.70 0.15
N ILE A 23 -3.01 8.73 0.69
CA ILE A 23 -2.97 8.51 2.13
C ILE A 23 -1.55 8.61 2.63
N LYS A 24 -1.43 8.89 3.91
CA LYS A 24 -0.15 8.86 4.59
C LYS A 24 -0.12 7.61 5.48
N ILE A 25 0.82 6.75 5.21
CA ILE A 25 0.96 5.49 5.94
C ILE A 25 2.43 5.18 6.15
N ALA A 26 2.76 4.72 7.35
CA ALA A 26 4.15 4.37 7.72
C ALA A 26 5.16 5.48 7.41
N GLY A 27 4.74 6.73 7.55
CA GLY A 27 5.60 7.88 7.30
C GLY A 27 5.75 8.26 5.83
N SER A 28 5.06 7.58 4.93
CA SER A 28 5.12 7.86 3.50
C SER A 28 3.74 8.14 2.95
N GLN A 29 3.67 8.89 1.87
CA GLN A 29 2.44 9.14 1.16
C GLN A 29 2.31 8.15 0.01
N LEU A 30 1.11 7.68 -0.22
CA LEU A 30 0.86 6.67 -1.23
C LEU A 30 -0.47 6.93 -1.91
N LYS A 31 -0.46 6.86 -3.23
CA LYS A 31 -1.68 6.93 -4.02
C LYS A 31 -2.27 5.53 -4.12
N VAL A 32 -3.48 5.36 -3.64
CA VAL A 32 -4.12 4.04 -3.60
C VAL A 32 -5.45 4.06 -4.33
N SER A 33 -5.81 2.91 -4.88
CA SER A 33 -7.10 2.69 -5.52
C SER A 33 -7.75 1.45 -4.91
N GLU A 34 -9.08 1.40 -4.91
CA GLU A 34 -9.79 0.26 -4.36
C GLU A 34 -9.43 -1.03 -5.10
N GLY A 35 -9.32 -2.12 -4.35
CA GLY A 35 -9.08 -3.44 -4.90
C GLY A 35 -7.67 -3.74 -5.35
N LYS A 36 -6.76 -2.83 -5.15
CA LYS A 36 -5.36 -3.03 -5.52
C LYS A 36 -4.50 -3.31 -4.29
N GLU A 37 -3.43 -4.03 -4.50
CA GLU A 37 -2.45 -4.31 -3.46
C GLU A 37 -1.26 -3.38 -3.58
N TYR A 38 -0.73 -3.00 -2.43
CA TYR A 38 0.43 -2.13 -2.36
C TYR A 38 1.41 -2.66 -1.33
N GLU A 39 2.67 -2.37 -1.54
CA GLU A 39 3.70 -2.68 -0.57
C GLU A 39 4.06 -1.40 0.18
N VAL A 40 4.04 -1.49 1.49
CA VAL A 40 4.40 -0.38 2.36
C VAL A 40 5.42 -0.84 3.38
N LYS A 41 6.04 0.09 4.08
CA LYS A 41 6.93 -0.26 5.17
C LYS A 41 6.16 -1.04 6.22
N LYS A 42 6.89 -1.82 7.00
CA LYS A 42 6.27 -2.72 7.98
C LYS A 42 5.25 -1.99 8.85
N LEU A 43 4.07 -2.58 8.91
CA LEU A 43 3.00 -2.15 9.80
C LEU A 43 2.80 -3.20 10.88
N GLU A 44 2.34 -2.77 12.03
CA GLU A 44 1.98 -3.70 13.08
C GLU A 44 0.69 -4.43 12.70
N GLY A 45 0.65 -5.72 12.94
CA GLY A 45 -0.50 -6.54 12.64
C GLY A 45 -0.10 -7.85 12.00
N LYS A 46 -1.09 -8.69 11.82
CA LYS A 46 -0.92 -10.00 11.22
C LYS A 46 -1.68 -10.08 9.91
N LYS A 47 -1.37 -11.09 9.12
CA LYS A 47 -2.11 -11.38 7.90
C LYS A 47 -3.61 -11.46 8.21
N GLY A 48 -4.40 -10.74 7.46
CA GLY A 48 -5.84 -10.69 7.62
C GLY A 48 -6.35 -9.57 8.51
N ASP A 49 -5.47 -8.85 9.18
CA ASP A 49 -5.87 -7.72 10.00
C ASP A 49 -6.29 -6.54 9.12
N LYS A 50 -7.31 -5.83 9.60
CA LYS A 50 -7.77 -4.63 8.91
C LYS A 50 -7.23 -3.41 9.62
N ILE A 51 -6.82 -2.45 8.81
CA ILE A 51 -6.28 -1.19 9.31
C ILE A 51 -7.09 -0.06 8.71
N GLU A 52 -7.52 0.87 9.55
CA GLU A 52 -8.18 2.08 9.09
C GLU A 52 -7.16 3.21 9.09
N VAL A 53 -7.02 3.86 7.95
CA VAL A 53 -6.13 5.00 7.80
C VAL A 53 -6.99 6.26 7.76
N THR A 54 -6.77 7.15 8.70
CA THR A 54 -7.50 8.41 8.76
C THR A 54 -6.72 9.57 8.17
N ASP A 55 -5.43 9.38 7.93
CA ASP A 55 -4.59 10.41 7.32
C ASP A 55 -4.77 10.43 5.80
N VAL A 56 -5.97 10.77 5.37
CA VAL A 56 -6.32 10.84 3.95
C VAL A 56 -6.13 12.28 3.50
N LEU A 57 -5.22 12.47 2.55
CA LEU A 57 -4.85 13.79 2.09
C LEU A 57 -5.68 14.27 0.92
N LEU A 58 -6.13 13.34 0.09
CA LEU A 58 -6.89 13.65 -1.11
C LEU A 58 -7.74 12.46 -1.50
N ILE A 59 -8.95 12.73 -1.96
CA ILE A 59 -9.82 11.71 -2.54
C ILE A 59 -10.35 12.25 -3.86
N SER A 60 -10.25 11.44 -4.90
CA SER A 60 -10.83 11.75 -6.19
C SER A 60 -11.68 10.58 -6.66
N ASP A 61 -12.87 10.87 -7.12
CA ASP A 61 -13.75 9.83 -7.70
C ASP A 61 -13.83 9.95 -9.22
N GLY A 62 -12.93 10.70 -9.81
CA GLY A 62 -12.87 10.90 -11.25
C GLY A 62 -13.50 12.20 -11.70
N GLU A 63 -14.56 12.63 -11.06
CA GLU A 63 -15.24 13.88 -11.37
C GLU A 63 -14.99 14.93 -10.31
N ASN A 64 -15.06 14.51 -9.07
CA ASN A 64 -14.88 15.40 -7.93
C ASN A 64 -13.61 15.05 -7.20
N THR A 65 -12.88 16.06 -6.81
CA THR A 65 -11.66 15.90 -6.02
C THR A 65 -11.79 16.69 -4.75
N THR A 66 -11.57 16.01 -3.62
CA THR A 66 -11.56 16.64 -2.31
C THR A 66 -10.14 16.68 -1.80
N LEU A 67 -9.68 17.86 -1.49
CA LEU A 67 -8.32 18.07 -1.00
C LEU A 67 -8.35 18.42 0.48
N GLY A 68 -7.51 17.75 1.26
CA GLY A 68 -7.37 18.02 2.68
C GLY A 68 -6.42 19.16 2.98
N THR A 69 -6.58 19.76 4.16
CA THR A 69 -5.72 20.84 4.63
C THR A 69 -5.31 20.59 6.07
N PRO A 70 -4.36 19.73 6.37
CA PRO A 70 -3.67 18.79 5.46
C PRO A 70 -4.41 17.47 5.21
N VAL A 71 -5.38 17.11 6.07
CA VAL A 71 -6.14 15.86 5.94
C VAL A 71 -7.62 16.14 5.82
N ILE A 72 -8.32 15.21 5.20
CA ILE A 72 -9.77 15.28 5.07
C ILE A 72 -10.39 14.69 6.33
N GLU A 73 -11.16 15.49 7.05
CA GLU A 73 -11.84 15.02 8.24
C GLU A 73 -12.95 14.03 7.87
N GLY A 74 -13.07 12.98 8.66
CA GLY A 74 -14.09 11.97 8.46
C GLY A 74 -13.83 10.99 7.33
N ALA A 75 -12.76 11.17 6.57
CA ALA A 75 -12.40 10.23 5.53
C ALA A 75 -11.55 9.10 6.10
N LYS A 76 -11.80 7.91 5.62
CA LYS A 76 -11.06 6.72 6.05
C LYS A 76 -10.79 5.83 4.86
N VAL A 77 -9.64 5.19 4.88
CA VAL A 77 -9.30 4.14 3.92
C VAL A 77 -9.10 2.86 4.71
N VAL A 78 -9.80 1.83 4.33
CA VAL A 78 -9.69 0.53 4.98
C VAL A 78 -8.74 -0.34 4.20
N LEU A 79 -7.71 -0.80 4.87
CA LEU A 79 -6.69 -1.67 4.31
C LEU A 79 -6.74 -3.01 5.01
N GLU A 80 -6.43 -4.05 4.29
CA GLU A 80 -6.27 -5.38 4.87
C GLU A 80 -4.86 -5.86 4.62
N ILE A 81 -4.21 -6.33 5.66
CA ILE A 81 -2.87 -6.88 5.53
C ILE A 81 -2.96 -8.23 4.85
N THR A 82 -2.41 -8.34 3.66
CA THR A 82 -2.41 -9.61 2.93
C THR A 82 -1.19 -10.45 3.25
N SER A 83 -0.06 -9.83 3.51
CA SER A 83 1.11 -10.55 3.97
C SER A 83 2.13 -9.60 4.56
N GLN A 84 2.96 -10.15 5.41
CA GLN A 84 4.13 -9.44 5.90
C GLN A 84 5.35 -10.26 5.52
N LYS A 85 6.29 -9.65 4.84
CA LYS A 85 7.47 -10.34 4.36
C LYS A 85 8.68 -9.43 4.36
N LYS A 86 9.83 -10.01 4.12
CA LYS A 86 11.05 -9.26 3.87
C LYS A 86 11.13 -8.96 2.38
N GLY A 87 11.54 -7.76 2.06
CA GLY A 87 11.80 -7.38 0.69
C GLY A 87 13.06 -8.02 0.14
N ASP A 88 13.43 -7.62 -1.06
CA ASP A 88 14.64 -8.12 -1.68
C ASP A 88 15.86 -7.71 -0.88
N LYS A 89 16.80 -8.64 -0.78
CA LYS A 89 18.04 -8.38 -0.07
C LYS A 89 18.93 -7.46 -0.88
N ILE A 90 19.36 -6.39 -0.25
CA ILE A 90 20.35 -5.50 -0.83
C ILE A 90 21.71 -5.91 -0.26
N GLU A 91 22.59 -6.35 -1.15
CA GLU A 91 23.93 -6.73 -0.75
C GLU A 91 24.91 -5.64 -1.14
N GLY A 92 25.81 -5.34 -0.25
CA GLY A 92 26.84 -4.38 -0.49
C GLY A 92 28.20 -4.92 -0.09
N PHE A 93 29.23 -4.38 -0.69
CA PHE A 93 30.59 -4.79 -0.42
C PHE A 93 31.49 -3.55 -0.37
N LYS A 94 32.27 -3.48 0.69
CA LYS A 94 33.25 -2.40 0.84
C LYS A 94 34.64 -2.99 0.92
N PHE A 95 35.55 -2.37 0.22
CA PHE A 95 36.96 -2.74 0.30
C PHE A 95 37.82 -1.51 0.15
N SER A 96 39.04 -1.60 0.67
CA SER A 96 40.08 -0.58 0.46
C SER A 96 41.26 -1.24 -0.19
N ALA A 97 41.76 -0.59 -1.26
CA ALA A 97 42.94 -1.08 -1.93
C ALA A 97 44.16 -0.97 -0.99
N LYS A 98 44.98 -2.02 -0.98
CA LYS A 98 46.24 -2.05 -0.19
C LYS A 98 46.05 -2.04 1.33
N ALA A 99 44.80 -2.07 1.82
CA ALA A 99 44.51 -2.02 3.26
C ALA A 99 43.94 -3.31 3.81
N ARG A 100 43.77 -4.32 2.97
CA ARG A 100 43.15 -5.59 3.34
C ARG A 100 41.78 -5.42 4.01
N TYR A 101 41.16 -4.27 3.76
CA TYR A 101 39.84 -4.00 4.28
C TYR A 101 38.79 -4.54 3.32
N ARG A 102 37.97 -5.47 3.81
CA ARG A 102 36.86 -6.01 3.06
C ARG A 102 35.69 -6.15 3.98
N LYS A 103 34.57 -5.61 3.58
CA LYS A 103 33.34 -5.74 4.36
C LYS A 103 32.19 -6.06 3.43
N HIS A 104 31.57 -7.18 3.70
CA HIS A 104 30.34 -7.59 3.03
C HIS A 104 29.17 -7.29 3.95
N PHE A 105 28.15 -6.67 3.44
CA PHE A 105 26.94 -6.40 4.21
C PHE A 105 25.72 -6.65 3.36
N GLY A 106 24.62 -6.95 4.03
CA GLY A 106 23.35 -7.15 3.38
C GLY A 106 22.23 -6.71 4.28
N ALA A 107 21.17 -6.22 3.69
CA ALA A 107 20.01 -5.78 4.43
C ALA A 107 18.75 -6.09 3.66
N ARG A 108 17.69 -6.41 4.40
CA ARG A 108 16.35 -6.60 3.85
C ARG A 108 15.41 -5.66 4.59
N GLU A 109 14.60 -4.98 3.81
CA GLU A 109 13.53 -4.19 4.40
C GLU A 109 12.36 -5.09 4.71
N LEU A 110 11.74 -4.83 5.85
CA LEU A 110 10.49 -5.48 6.18
C LEU A 110 9.38 -4.71 5.49
N VAL A 111 8.57 -5.41 4.73
CA VAL A 111 7.46 -4.81 4.00
C VAL A 111 6.16 -5.51 4.35
N THR A 112 5.09 -4.75 4.28
CA THR A 112 3.73 -5.25 4.48
C THR A 112 2.97 -5.04 3.19
N LYS A 113 2.36 -6.11 2.68
CA LYS A 113 1.44 -5.98 1.56
C LYS A 113 0.06 -5.71 2.10
N VAL A 114 -0.57 -4.70 1.58
CA VAL A 114 -1.92 -4.33 1.97
C VAL A 114 -2.82 -4.29 0.75
N LEU A 115 -4.05 -4.72 0.95
CA LEU A 115 -5.09 -4.64 -0.07
C LEU A 115 -6.06 -3.54 0.35
N VAL A 116 -6.34 -2.64 -0.58
CA VAL A 116 -7.28 -1.57 -0.31
C VAL A 116 -8.70 -2.11 -0.45
N LYS A 117 -9.43 -2.13 0.65
CA LYS A 117 -10.79 -2.66 0.67
C LYS A 117 -11.81 -1.59 0.34
N LYS A 118 -11.62 -0.40 0.87
CA LYS A 118 -12.60 0.66 0.70
C LYS A 118 -11.94 2.02 0.88
N ILE A 119 -12.35 2.93 0.06
CA ILE A 119 -11.97 4.34 0.17
C ILE A 119 -13.16 5.17 0.63
#